data_6c62a8e41a19d5c9d2029205c09c9ad8
#
_entry.id   6c62a8e41a19d5c9d2029205c09c9ad8
#
_cell.length_a   1.000
_cell.length_b   1.000
_cell.length_c   1.000
_cell.angle_alpha   90.00
_cell.angle_beta   90.00
_cell.angle_gamma   90.00
#
_symmetry.space_group_name_H-M   'P 1'
#
loop_
_entity.id
_entity.type
_entity.pdbx_description
1 polymer ?
#
loop_
_entity_poly.entity_id
_entity_poly.type
_entity_poly.pdbx_seq_one_letter_code
_entity_poly.pdbx_strand_id
1 'polypeptide(L)'
;MDAEKILIVCDRGVMDNRAYMNDTEFANVMQELGLNEEEERDQYDAVFFLTTAAKGALEAYTLSNNGARTETPEEAIEVDDRLAAAWNGHPYLRVIDNSTSFEGKLRRLIAEIGTFLGEPVSVESERKFLIRYPDLRRLEEMPGCRKVDIVQTYLLSSDDRVVRVRKRVQDGNAMYYRTEKRYLSEMSRVETERKVSREEYANFLEQADPARRSIRKTRYCLTENHRYYEIDIYPEWERQGILEIDVGDEKEEIVLPEGIQVIREVTEDKAYKNHSLAYAMPEED
;
A
#
# COMPACT_ATOMS: atom_id res chain seq x y z
N MET A 1 -5.30 15.08 -31.32
CA MET A 1 -5.99 14.11 -30.43
C MET A 1 -5.82 14.67 -29.03
N ASP A 2 -6.90 15.06 -28.42
CA ASP A 2 -6.86 15.45 -27.00
C ASP A 2 -6.81 14.17 -26.20
N ALA A 3 -5.73 13.95 -25.46
CA ALA A 3 -5.58 12.77 -24.61
C ALA A 3 -6.52 12.92 -23.39
N GLU A 4 -7.38 11.94 -23.15
CA GLU A 4 -8.24 11.94 -21.96
C GLU A 4 -7.44 11.66 -20.67
N LYS A 5 -6.30 10.97 -20.79
CA LYS A 5 -5.39 10.66 -19.68
C LYS A 5 -3.95 10.78 -20.17
N ILE A 6 -3.08 11.24 -19.27
CA ILE A 6 -1.63 11.30 -19.48
C ILE A 6 -0.97 10.45 -18.40
N LEU A 7 -0.15 9.49 -18.81
CA LEU A 7 0.67 8.67 -17.91
C LEU A 7 2.12 9.14 -18.04
N ILE A 8 2.73 9.51 -16.93
CA ILE A 8 4.16 9.81 -16.82
C ILE A 8 4.79 8.67 -16.02
N VAL A 9 5.69 7.93 -16.65
CA VAL A 9 6.45 6.87 -16.00
C VAL A 9 7.83 7.39 -15.66
N CYS A 10 8.17 7.35 -14.36
CA CYS A 10 9.50 7.69 -13.88
C CYS A 10 10.27 6.40 -13.58
N ASP A 11 11.46 6.27 -14.15
CA ASP A 11 12.42 5.25 -13.73
C ASP A 11 13.21 5.82 -12.55
N ARG A 12 12.95 5.33 -11.35
CA ARG A 12 13.38 5.88 -10.07
C ARG A 12 12.56 7.09 -9.61
N GLY A 13 12.53 7.28 -8.32
CA GLY A 13 11.87 8.40 -7.65
C GLY A 13 12.73 9.01 -6.54
N VAL A 14 12.28 10.15 -6.00
CA VAL A 14 13.04 10.89 -4.98
C VAL A 14 13.36 10.04 -3.74
N MET A 15 12.43 9.17 -3.35
CA MET A 15 12.61 8.33 -2.16
C MET A 15 13.70 7.25 -2.33
N ASP A 16 14.05 6.88 -3.57
CA ASP A 16 15.13 5.91 -3.81
C ASP A 16 16.47 6.38 -3.26
N ASN A 17 16.70 7.70 -3.20
CA ASN A 17 17.94 8.26 -2.64
C ASN A 17 18.15 7.87 -1.17
N ARG A 18 17.08 7.63 -0.43
CA ARG A 18 17.15 7.19 0.97
C ARG A 18 17.88 5.84 1.13
N ALA A 19 17.78 4.96 0.14
CA ALA A 19 18.43 3.66 0.18
C ALA A 19 19.98 3.75 0.10
N TYR A 20 20.51 4.87 -0.40
CA TYR A 20 21.94 5.11 -0.61
C TYR A 20 22.54 6.08 0.40
N MET A 21 21.75 6.60 1.34
CA MET A 21 22.16 7.52 2.41
C MET A 21 21.80 6.92 3.76
N ASN A 22 22.47 7.38 4.82
CA ASN A 22 21.96 7.11 6.16
C ASN A 22 20.81 8.07 6.48
N ASP A 23 20.00 7.73 7.49
CA ASP A 23 18.79 8.52 7.84
C ASP A 23 19.11 9.97 8.17
N THR A 24 20.24 10.26 8.82
CA THR A 24 20.66 11.62 9.16
C THR A 24 21.03 12.42 7.92
N GLU A 25 21.77 11.81 6.99
CA GLU A 25 22.14 12.46 5.72
C GLU A 25 20.89 12.80 4.90
N PHE A 26 19.99 11.82 4.75
CA PHE A 26 18.76 12.05 4.00
C PHE A 26 17.89 13.16 4.64
N ALA A 27 17.70 13.13 5.97
CA ALA A 27 16.95 14.15 6.68
C ALA A 27 17.59 15.56 6.52
N ASN A 28 18.91 15.66 6.57
CA ASN A 28 19.61 16.93 6.35
C ASN A 28 19.39 17.48 4.94
N VAL A 29 19.48 16.61 3.92
CA VAL A 29 19.21 17.01 2.51
C VAL A 29 17.77 17.52 2.37
N MET A 30 16.79 16.80 2.90
CA MET A 30 15.39 17.23 2.87
C MET A 30 15.19 18.58 3.57
N GLN A 31 15.81 18.77 4.72
CA GLN A 31 15.75 20.03 5.47
C GLN A 31 16.41 21.19 4.70
N GLU A 32 17.59 20.99 4.13
CA GLU A 32 18.30 22.02 3.33
C GLU A 32 17.50 22.47 2.10
N LEU A 33 16.78 21.52 1.48
CA LEU A 33 15.92 21.79 0.34
C LEU A 33 14.54 22.34 0.75
N GLY A 34 14.20 22.35 2.03
CA GLY A 34 12.88 22.74 2.53
C GLY A 34 11.76 21.79 2.11
N LEU A 35 12.11 20.51 1.89
CA LEU A 35 11.18 19.47 1.45
C LEU A 35 10.68 18.63 2.63
N ASN A 36 9.46 18.10 2.47
CA ASN A 36 8.85 17.17 3.41
C ASN A 36 8.83 15.77 2.81
N GLU A 37 9.31 14.77 3.55
CA GLU A 37 9.46 13.39 3.07
C GLU A 37 8.12 12.81 2.58
N GLU A 38 7.06 12.95 3.35
CA GLU A 38 5.75 12.40 3.03
C GLU A 38 5.12 13.10 1.82
N GLU A 39 5.32 14.41 1.71
CA GLU A 39 4.80 15.18 0.58
C GLU A 39 5.52 14.78 -0.72
N GLU A 40 6.85 14.61 -0.68
CA GLU A 40 7.65 14.20 -1.82
C GLU A 40 7.35 12.76 -2.24
N ARG A 41 7.19 11.85 -1.27
CA ARG A 41 6.77 10.47 -1.55
C ARG A 41 5.40 10.43 -2.22
N ASP A 42 4.44 11.15 -1.68
CA ASP A 42 3.05 11.11 -2.12
C ASP A 42 2.76 12.10 -3.28
N GLN A 43 3.81 12.69 -3.91
CA GLN A 43 3.69 13.36 -5.21
C GLN A 43 3.50 12.35 -6.35
N TYR A 44 3.97 11.13 -6.17
CA TYR A 44 3.71 10.04 -7.11
C TYR A 44 2.30 9.51 -6.88
N ASP A 45 1.53 9.33 -7.96
CA ASP A 45 0.16 8.80 -7.86
C ASP A 45 0.16 7.29 -7.57
N ALA A 46 1.18 6.56 -8.04
CA ALA A 46 1.39 5.15 -7.78
C ALA A 46 2.88 4.79 -7.80
N VAL A 47 3.25 3.76 -7.04
CA VAL A 47 4.59 3.18 -7.00
C VAL A 47 4.49 1.69 -7.27
N PHE A 48 5.16 1.25 -8.35
CA PHE A 48 5.29 -0.16 -8.71
C PHE A 48 6.73 -0.58 -8.45
N PHE A 49 6.94 -1.26 -7.33
CA PHE A 49 8.25 -1.70 -6.90
C PHE A 49 8.57 -3.09 -7.46
N LEU A 50 9.56 -3.16 -8.35
CA LEU A 50 10.01 -4.42 -8.94
C LEU A 50 11.19 -4.98 -8.16
N THR A 51 10.97 -6.04 -7.40
CA THR A 51 12.00 -6.73 -6.62
C THR A 51 13.19 -7.15 -7.49
N THR A 52 14.42 -6.97 -7.00
CA THR A 52 15.63 -7.36 -7.71
C THR A 52 15.64 -8.85 -8.08
N ALA A 53 16.26 -9.21 -9.22
CA ALA A 53 16.43 -10.61 -9.60
C ALA A 53 17.28 -11.42 -8.59
N ALA A 54 18.15 -10.76 -7.82
CA ALA A 54 18.91 -11.42 -6.75
C ALA A 54 18.01 -12.11 -5.71
N LYS A 55 16.74 -11.69 -5.61
CA LYS A 55 15.71 -12.27 -4.77
C LYS A 55 14.79 -13.18 -5.58
N GLY A 56 15.00 -14.49 -5.54
CA GLY A 56 14.08 -15.49 -6.15
C GLY A 56 14.29 -15.77 -7.64
N ALA A 57 15.22 -15.08 -8.32
CA ALA A 57 15.59 -15.33 -9.72
C ALA A 57 17.10 -15.16 -9.92
N LEU A 58 17.90 -15.74 -9.02
CA LEU A 58 19.35 -15.53 -8.94
C LEU A 58 20.09 -15.89 -10.24
N GLU A 59 19.58 -16.86 -11.00
CA GLU A 59 20.14 -17.24 -12.31
C GLU A 59 20.02 -16.12 -13.35
N ALA A 60 19.09 -15.20 -13.16
CA ALA A 60 18.93 -14.02 -14.01
C ALA A 60 19.73 -12.81 -13.53
N TYR A 61 20.30 -12.87 -12.32
CA TYR A 61 21.14 -11.81 -11.79
C TYR A 61 22.53 -11.91 -12.41
N THR A 62 22.93 -10.91 -13.19
CA THR A 62 24.25 -10.89 -13.84
C THR A 62 24.86 -9.50 -13.80
N LEU A 63 26.18 -9.45 -13.60
CA LEU A 63 26.97 -8.21 -13.70
C LEU A 63 27.43 -7.92 -15.13
N SER A 64 27.31 -8.89 -16.06
CA SER A 64 27.86 -8.78 -17.42
C SER A 64 27.04 -7.89 -18.36
N ASN A 65 25.77 -7.66 -18.05
CA ASN A 65 24.86 -6.89 -18.89
C ASN A 65 24.74 -5.40 -18.53
N ASN A 66 25.35 -4.99 -17.42
CA ASN A 66 25.35 -3.60 -16.96
C ASN A 66 26.69 -3.26 -16.27
N GLY A 67 27.54 -2.52 -16.97
CA GLY A 67 28.86 -2.11 -16.45
C GLY A 67 28.83 -1.14 -15.27
N ALA A 68 27.66 -0.58 -14.93
CA ALA A 68 27.47 0.25 -13.73
C ALA A 68 27.09 -0.58 -12.49
N ARG A 69 26.76 -1.86 -12.67
CA ARG A 69 26.39 -2.74 -11.56
C ARG A 69 27.65 -3.37 -10.98
N THR A 70 27.92 -3.10 -9.73
CA THR A 70 29.08 -3.59 -8.98
C THR A 70 28.71 -4.45 -7.78
N GLU A 71 27.44 -4.42 -7.36
CA GLU A 71 26.93 -5.10 -6.17
C GLU A 71 26.88 -6.61 -6.35
N THR A 72 27.37 -7.34 -5.34
CA THR A 72 27.10 -8.78 -5.22
C THR A 72 25.60 -9.05 -5.10
N PRO A 73 25.11 -10.28 -5.29
CA PRO A 73 23.71 -10.60 -5.06
C PRO A 73 23.24 -10.23 -3.65
N GLU A 74 24.06 -10.44 -2.63
CA GLU A 74 23.77 -10.13 -1.23
C GLU A 74 23.62 -8.61 -1.01
N GLU A 75 24.57 -7.83 -1.53
CA GLU A 75 24.51 -6.36 -1.48
C GLU A 75 23.27 -5.82 -2.25
N ALA A 76 22.95 -6.43 -3.39
CA ALA A 76 21.76 -6.05 -4.16
C ALA A 76 20.46 -6.34 -3.41
N ILE A 77 20.41 -7.41 -2.60
CA ILE A 77 19.29 -7.72 -1.72
C ILE A 77 19.15 -6.65 -0.64
N GLU A 78 20.24 -6.27 0.02
CA GLU A 78 20.22 -5.24 1.06
C GLU A 78 19.77 -3.86 0.51
N VAL A 79 20.23 -3.49 -0.68
CA VAL A 79 19.82 -2.24 -1.34
C VAL A 79 18.33 -2.29 -1.69
N ASP A 80 17.87 -3.42 -2.22
CA ASP A 80 16.46 -3.62 -2.58
C ASP A 80 15.53 -3.54 -1.36
N ASP A 81 15.93 -4.08 -0.21
CA ASP A 81 15.19 -3.96 1.04
C ASP A 81 15.08 -2.50 1.50
N ARG A 82 16.18 -1.74 1.42
CA ARG A 82 16.18 -0.31 1.76
C ARG A 82 15.34 0.51 0.78
N LEU A 83 15.37 0.19 -0.50
CA LEU A 83 14.55 0.82 -1.52
C LEU A 83 13.05 0.58 -1.26
N ALA A 84 12.67 -0.67 -1.00
CA ALA A 84 11.29 -1.00 -0.66
C ALA A 84 10.83 -0.27 0.61
N ALA A 85 11.66 -0.28 1.66
CA ALA A 85 11.38 0.41 2.92
C ALA A 85 11.21 1.92 2.77
N ALA A 86 11.93 2.56 1.83
CA ALA A 86 11.82 3.98 1.55
C ALA A 86 10.44 4.38 1.01
N TRP A 87 9.74 3.48 0.34
CA TRP A 87 8.41 3.70 -0.20
C TRP A 87 7.27 3.26 0.71
N ASN A 88 7.55 2.61 1.86
CA ASN A 88 6.53 2.20 2.81
C ASN A 88 5.68 3.38 3.27
N GLY A 89 4.37 3.14 3.38
CA GLY A 89 3.40 4.17 3.71
C GLY A 89 2.89 4.97 2.50
N HIS A 90 3.40 4.75 1.27
CA HIS A 90 2.78 5.30 0.07
C HIS A 90 1.35 4.73 -0.11
N PRO A 91 0.34 5.57 -0.44
CA PRO A 91 -1.06 5.12 -0.53
C PRO A 91 -1.31 4.05 -1.59
N TYR A 92 -0.52 4.05 -2.66
CA TYR A 92 -0.60 3.06 -3.74
C TYR A 92 0.78 2.48 -4.02
N LEU A 93 1.28 1.63 -3.11
CA LEU A 93 2.51 0.86 -3.30
C LEU A 93 2.13 -0.57 -3.71
N ARG A 94 2.71 -1.05 -4.81
CA ARG A 94 2.57 -2.43 -5.29
C ARG A 94 3.96 -3.05 -5.45
N VAL A 95 4.19 -4.17 -4.75
CA VAL A 95 5.45 -4.91 -4.85
C VAL A 95 5.27 -6.06 -5.84
N ILE A 96 6.05 -6.04 -6.91
CA ILE A 96 6.05 -7.05 -7.97
C ILE A 96 7.29 -7.93 -7.81
N ASP A 97 7.12 -9.07 -7.19
CA ASP A 97 8.18 -10.02 -6.86
C ASP A 97 8.58 -10.94 -8.04
N ASN A 98 9.48 -11.89 -7.76
CA ASN A 98 9.98 -12.87 -8.72
C ASN A 98 9.32 -14.27 -8.53
N SER A 99 8.11 -14.36 -7.99
CA SER A 99 7.37 -15.62 -7.82
C SER A 99 6.98 -16.29 -9.16
N THR A 100 7.06 -15.54 -10.26
CA THR A 100 6.78 -16.02 -11.62
C THR A 100 7.99 -15.79 -12.53
N SER A 101 7.93 -16.33 -13.77
CA SER A 101 8.92 -15.98 -14.80
C SER A 101 8.97 -14.47 -15.06
N PHE A 102 10.05 -13.99 -15.66
CA PHE A 102 10.18 -12.57 -16.02
C PHE A 102 9.01 -12.04 -16.85
N GLU A 103 8.54 -12.85 -17.81
CA GLU A 103 7.36 -12.50 -18.60
C GLU A 103 6.08 -12.44 -17.76
N GLY A 104 5.92 -13.37 -16.81
CA GLY A 104 4.84 -13.35 -15.82
C GLY A 104 4.89 -12.11 -14.94
N LYS A 105 6.09 -11.75 -14.47
CA LYS A 105 6.33 -10.51 -13.70
C LYS A 105 5.91 -9.26 -14.47
N LEU A 106 6.29 -9.16 -15.75
CA LEU A 106 5.89 -8.03 -16.60
C LEU A 106 4.38 -7.98 -16.84
N ARG A 107 3.73 -9.14 -17.01
CA ARG A 107 2.26 -9.20 -17.15
C ARG A 107 1.56 -8.69 -15.89
N ARG A 108 2.05 -9.06 -14.69
CA ARG A 108 1.52 -8.55 -13.41
C ARG A 108 1.70 -7.03 -13.31
N LEU A 109 2.88 -6.52 -13.64
CA LEU A 109 3.13 -5.08 -13.67
C LEU A 109 2.15 -4.35 -14.60
N ILE A 110 1.95 -4.85 -15.82
CA ILE A 110 1.03 -4.25 -16.79
C ILE A 110 -0.42 -4.29 -16.27
N ALA A 111 -0.82 -5.40 -15.65
CA ALA A 111 -2.14 -5.52 -15.05
C ALA A 111 -2.36 -4.51 -13.91
N GLU A 112 -1.38 -4.34 -13.02
CA GLU A 112 -1.43 -3.35 -11.93
C GLU A 112 -1.53 -1.91 -12.47
N ILE A 113 -0.75 -1.58 -13.50
CA ILE A 113 -0.83 -0.27 -14.17
C ILE A 113 -2.22 -0.08 -14.81
N GLY A 114 -2.76 -1.10 -15.46
CA GLY A 114 -4.11 -1.07 -16.03
C GLY A 114 -5.16 -0.80 -14.95
N THR A 115 -5.06 -1.52 -13.82
CA THR A 115 -5.90 -1.31 -12.64
C THR A 115 -5.85 0.14 -12.17
N PHE A 116 -4.64 0.67 -11.99
CA PHE A 116 -4.44 2.06 -11.59
C PHE A 116 -5.07 3.05 -12.58
N LEU A 117 -4.98 2.80 -13.85
CA LEU A 117 -5.58 3.62 -14.91
C LEU A 117 -7.11 3.46 -15.01
N GLY A 118 -7.70 2.59 -14.21
CA GLY A 118 -9.14 2.35 -14.15
C GLY A 118 -9.62 1.37 -15.21
N GLU A 119 -8.77 0.47 -15.69
CA GLU A 119 -9.21 -0.69 -16.44
C GLU A 119 -9.97 -1.65 -15.52
N PRO A 120 -11.01 -2.31 -16.01
CA PRO A 120 -11.74 -3.30 -15.22
C PRO A 120 -10.83 -4.45 -14.82
N VAL A 121 -10.70 -4.71 -13.52
CA VAL A 121 -10.01 -5.89 -13.00
C VAL A 121 -10.98 -6.97 -12.63
N SER A 122 -10.63 -8.18 -12.96
CA SER A 122 -11.20 -9.39 -12.36
C SER A 122 -10.49 -9.63 -11.03
N VAL A 123 -11.19 -9.37 -9.92
CA VAL A 123 -10.81 -9.69 -8.54
C VAL A 123 -9.39 -9.26 -8.14
N GLU A 124 -9.28 -8.31 -7.22
CA GLU A 124 -8.03 -8.06 -6.48
C GLU A 124 -7.72 -9.31 -5.65
N SER A 125 -6.52 -9.80 -5.81
CA SER A 125 -5.98 -10.86 -4.96
C SER A 125 -5.44 -10.27 -3.66
N GLU A 126 -6.31 -9.64 -2.87
CA GLU A 126 -6.00 -9.18 -1.51
C GLU A 126 -6.45 -10.23 -0.51
N ARG A 127 -5.54 -10.66 0.36
CA ARG A 127 -5.90 -11.55 1.47
C ARG A 127 -5.88 -10.80 2.79
N LYS A 128 -6.86 -11.13 3.63
CA LYS A 128 -7.07 -10.50 4.95
C LYS A 128 -7.03 -11.53 6.04
N PHE A 129 -6.30 -11.21 7.09
CA PHE A 129 -6.17 -12.05 8.27
C PHE A 129 -6.56 -11.28 9.52
N LEU A 130 -7.43 -11.86 10.32
CA LEU A 130 -7.62 -11.44 11.69
C LEU A 130 -6.40 -11.91 12.49
N ILE A 131 -5.75 -10.99 13.16
CA ILE A 131 -4.53 -11.25 13.93
C ILE A 131 -4.72 -10.89 15.40
N ARG A 132 -3.99 -11.53 16.29
CA ARG A 132 -3.89 -11.07 17.68
C ARG A 132 -3.26 -9.69 17.71
N TYR A 133 -3.66 -8.88 18.68
CA TYR A 133 -3.10 -7.54 18.86
C TYR A 133 -1.57 -7.65 18.96
N PRO A 134 -0.83 -7.03 18.01
CA PRO A 134 0.61 -7.19 17.93
C PRO A 134 1.33 -6.32 18.98
N ASP A 135 2.59 -6.63 19.23
CA ASP A 135 3.47 -5.71 19.96
C ASP A 135 3.81 -4.49 19.07
N LEU A 136 3.13 -3.38 19.32
CA LEU A 136 3.28 -2.17 18.51
C LEU A 136 4.69 -1.57 18.58
N ARG A 137 5.39 -1.71 19.74
CA ARG A 137 6.75 -1.21 19.87
C ARG A 137 7.70 -1.99 18.96
N ARG A 138 7.54 -3.31 18.94
CA ARG A 138 8.31 -4.17 18.04
C ARG A 138 8.06 -3.82 16.57
N LEU A 139 6.80 -3.56 16.19
CA LEU A 139 6.47 -3.12 14.82
C LEU A 139 7.15 -1.79 14.49
N GLU A 140 7.10 -0.80 15.39
CA GLU A 140 7.70 0.52 15.20
C GLU A 140 9.25 0.45 15.14
N GLU A 141 9.86 -0.56 15.75
CA GLU A 141 11.31 -0.80 15.70
C GLU A 141 11.75 -1.57 14.45
N MET A 142 10.83 -2.16 13.68
CA MET A 142 11.18 -2.88 12.45
C MET A 142 11.69 -1.90 11.38
N PRO A 143 12.80 -2.24 10.70
CA PRO A 143 13.34 -1.39 9.65
C PRO A 143 12.31 -1.05 8.58
N GLY A 144 12.15 0.24 8.29
CA GLY A 144 11.23 0.71 7.25
C GLY A 144 9.75 0.65 7.62
N CYS A 145 9.37 0.22 8.82
CA CYS A 145 7.99 0.31 9.25
C CYS A 145 7.53 1.77 9.28
N ARG A 146 6.35 2.04 8.74
CA ARG A 146 5.72 3.37 8.75
C ARG A 146 4.35 3.29 9.41
N LYS A 147 4.12 4.19 10.35
CA LYS A 147 2.86 4.35 11.06
C LYS A 147 2.04 5.45 10.42
N VAL A 148 0.80 5.16 10.06
CA VAL A 148 -0.12 6.10 9.39
C VAL A 148 -1.47 6.07 10.10
N ASP A 149 -1.90 7.20 10.64
CA ASP A 149 -3.25 7.33 11.19
C ASP A 149 -4.24 7.63 10.06
N ILE A 150 -5.32 6.88 10.00
CA ILE A 150 -6.31 6.94 8.93
C ILE A 150 -7.69 7.22 9.52
N VAL A 151 -8.35 8.22 8.97
CA VAL A 151 -9.79 8.43 9.14
C VAL A 151 -10.45 8.27 7.78
N GLN A 152 -11.38 7.33 7.67
CA GLN A 152 -12.08 7.01 6.44
C GLN A 152 -13.58 7.19 6.62
N THR A 153 -14.19 7.99 5.75
CA THR A 153 -15.63 8.31 5.76
C THR A 153 -16.25 7.92 4.44
N TYR A 154 -17.32 7.15 4.50
CA TYR A 154 -18.13 6.79 3.32
C TYR A 154 -19.11 7.90 3.00
N LEU A 155 -19.30 8.16 1.71
CA LEU A 155 -20.20 9.18 1.20
C LEU A 155 -21.48 8.53 0.65
N LEU A 156 -22.55 9.29 0.62
CA LEU A 156 -23.76 8.90 -0.10
C LEU A 156 -23.42 8.62 -1.57
N SER A 157 -23.83 7.47 -2.06
CA SER A 157 -23.56 7.02 -3.43
C SER A 157 -24.69 6.13 -3.93
N SER A 158 -24.79 5.93 -5.25
CA SER A 158 -25.71 4.96 -5.86
C SER A 158 -25.26 3.52 -5.57
N ASP A 159 -26.19 2.57 -5.73
CA ASP A 159 -25.98 1.15 -5.40
C ASP A 159 -24.83 0.49 -6.18
N ASP A 160 -24.50 1.03 -7.38
CA ASP A 160 -23.41 0.55 -8.23
C ASP A 160 -22.04 1.10 -7.83
N ARG A 161 -21.98 1.97 -6.81
CA ARG A 161 -20.76 2.68 -6.40
C ARG A 161 -20.55 2.66 -4.90
N VAL A 162 -19.28 2.66 -4.52
CA VAL A 162 -18.83 2.95 -3.16
C VAL A 162 -17.87 4.11 -3.24
N VAL A 163 -18.23 5.22 -2.62
CA VAL A 163 -17.38 6.41 -2.55
C VAL A 163 -16.95 6.63 -1.12
N ARG A 164 -15.66 6.89 -0.93
CA ARG A 164 -15.08 7.23 0.38
C ARG A 164 -14.08 8.35 0.26
N VAL A 165 -13.91 9.09 1.34
CA VAL A 165 -12.78 10.00 1.51
C VAL A 165 -11.93 9.55 2.68
N ARG A 166 -10.62 9.74 2.57
CA ARG A 166 -9.64 9.36 3.58
C ARG A 166 -8.77 10.55 3.93
N LYS A 167 -8.59 10.77 5.23
CA LYS A 167 -7.50 11.58 5.76
C LYS A 167 -6.44 10.61 6.28
N ARG A 168 -5.23 10.75 5.81
CA ARG A 168 -4.04 10.03 6.27
C ARG A 168 -3.14 11.03 6.97
N VAL A 169 -2.63 10.67 8.14
CA VAL A 169 -1.67 11.49 8.90
C VAL A 169 -0.45 10.64 9.20
N GLN A 170 0.68 11.10 8.78
CA GLN A 170 1.97 10.51 9.08
C GLN A 170 2.92 11.63 9.53
N ASP A 171 3.62 11.43 10.64
CA ASP A 171 4.60 12.37 11.19
C ASP A 171 4.10 13.83 11.29
N GLY A 172 2.79 13.97 11.54
CA GLY A 172 2.11 15.28 11.66
C GLY A 172 1.59 15.84 10.33
N ASN A 173 1.98 15.26 9.19
CA ASN A 173 1.54 15.70 7.87
C ASN A 173 0.24 15.01 7.47
N ALA A 174 -0.76 15.81 7.03
CA ALA A 174 -2.08 15.33 6.68
C ALA A 174 -2.29 15.37 5.16
N MET A 175 -2.63 14.23 4.56
CA MET A 175 -3.00 14.11 3.17
C MET A 175 -4.40 13.53 3.02
N TYR A 176 -5.05 13.89 1.93
CA TYR A 176 -6.45 13.60 1.72
C TYR A 176 -6.67 12.94 0.37
N TYR A 177 -7.52 11.91 0.34
CA TYR A 177 -7.80 11.11 -0.85
C TYR A 177 -9.29 10.89 -1.00
N ARG A 178 -9.76 10.83 -2.25
CA ARG A 178 -11.09 10.36 -2.61
C ARG A 178 -10.97 9.12 -3.46
N THR A 179 -11.60 8.04 -3.00
CA THR A 179 -11.65 6.75 -3.70
C THR A 179 -13.07 6.51 -4.18
N GLU A 180 -13.23 6.07 -5.40
CA GLU A 180 -14.50 5.60 -5.96
C GLU A 180 -14.30 4.18 -6.50
N LYS A 181 -15.12 3.25 -6.02
CA LYS A 181 -15.23 1.88 -6.53
C LYS A 181 -16.55 1.76 -7.26
N ARG A 182 -16.52 1.49 -8.56
CA ARG A 182 -17.70 1.26 -9.38
C ARG A 182 -17.77 -0.20 -9.78
N TYR A 183 -18.86 -0.87 -9.40
CA TYR A 183 -19.10 -2.25 -9.76
C TYR A 183 -19.69 -2.32 -11.17
N LEU A 184 -19.03 -3.02 -12.08
CA LEU A 184 -19.50 -3.28 -13.43
C LEU A 184 -20.28 -4.60 -13.50
N SER A 185 -19.96 -5.54 -12.62
CA SER A 185 -20.64 -6.82 -12.39
C SER A 185 -20.25 -7.33 -10.98
N GLU A 186 -20.79 -8.50 -10.58
CA GLU A 186 -20.41 -9.15 -9.32
C GLU A 186 -18.90 -9.48 -9.24
N MET A 187 -18.26 -9.67 -10.39
CA MET A 187 -16.86 -10.10 -10.51
C MET A 187 -15.93 -9.03 -11.10
N SER A 188 -16.43 -7.84 -11.39
CA SER A 188 -15.64 -6.80 -12.04
C SER A 188 -15.94 -5.43 -11.48
N ARG A 189 -14.90 -4.70 -11.12
CA ARG A 189 -14.99 -3.33 -10.62
C ARG A 189 -13.89 -2.45 -11.20
N VAL A 190 -14.15 -1.16 -11.20
CA VAL A 190 -13.15 -0.12 -11.43
C VAL A 190 -12.95 0.62 -10.14
N GLU A 191 -11.73 0.78 -9.72
CA GLU A 191 -11.35 1.63 -8.60
C GLU A 191 -10.53 2.82 -9.10
N THR A 192 -10.91 4.01 -8.68
CA THR A 192 -10.16 5.23 -8.94
C THR A 192 -9.90 5.95 -7.63
N GLU A 193 -8.65 6.30 -7.38
CA GLU A 193 -8.26 7.10 -6.23
C GLU A 193 -7.55 8.36 -6.73
N ARG A 194 -7.82 9.49 -6.09
CA ARG A 194 -7.10 10.73 -6.35
C ARG A 194 -6.83 11.50 -5.07
N LYS A 195 -5.70 12.17 -5.02
CA LYS A 195 -5.39 13.16 -3.98
C LYS A 195 -6.37 14.33 -4.11
N VAL A 196 -6.81 14.86 -2.98
CA VAL A 196 -7.71 16.01 -2.90
C VAL A 196 -7.16 17.04 -1.92
N SER A 197 -7.55 18.29 -2.09
CA SER A 197 -7.18 19.33 -1.14
C SER A 197 -7.91 19.18 0.20
N ARG A 198 -7.40 19.83 1.24
CA ARG A 198 -8.09 19.89 2.55
C ARG A 198 -9.49 20.49 2.45
N GLU A 199 -9.67 21.47 1.58
CA GLU A 199 -10.97 22.11 1.35
C GLU A 199 -11.93 21.18 0.63
N GLU A 200 -11.49 20.50 -0.44
CA GLU A 200 -12.31 19.48 -1.10
C GLU A 200 -12.72 18.37 -0.15
N TYR A 201 -11.77 17.89 0.71
CA TYR A 201 -12.06 16.88 1.71
C TYR A 201 -13.15 17.35 2.69
N ALA A 202 -13.08 18.59 3.18
CA ALA A 202 -14.08 19.16 4.07
C ALA A 202 -15.48 19.22 3.39
N ASN A 203 -15.52 19.64 2.13
CA ASN A 203 -16.75 19.68 1.34
C ASN A 203 -17.34 18.28 1.09
N PHE A 204 -16.50 17.27 0.88
CA PHE A 204 -16.97 15.89 0.75
C PHE A 204 -17.56 15.34 2.06
N LEU A 205 -17.06 15.74 3.23
CA LEU A 205 -17.62 15.29 4.51
C LEU A 205 -19.07 15.72 4.72
N GLU A 206 -19.53 16.79 4.06
CA GLU A 206 -20.95 17.21 4.08
C GLU A 206 -21.86 16.16 3.39
N GLN A 207 -21.29 15.30 2.55
CA GLN A 207 -21.98 14.22 1.85
C GLN A 207 -21.82 12.87 2.55
N ALA A 208 -21.36 12.85 3.81
CA ALA A 208 -21.17 11.62 4.56
C ALA A 208 -22.47 10.82 4.68
N ASP A 209 -22.38 9.51 4.49
CA ASP A 209 -23.52 8.60 4.67
C ASP A 209 -23.88 8.52 6.17
N PRO A 210 -25.06 9.01 6.58
CA PRO A 210 -25.46 9.03 7.98
C PRO A 210 -25.70 7.64 8.57
N ALA A 211 -25.85 6.60 7.73
CA ALA A 211 -25.98 5.22 8.19
C ALA A 211 -24.63 4.57 8.52
N ARG A 212 -23.50 5.24 8.25
CA ARG A 212 -22.16 4.73 8.44
C ARG A 212 -21.34 5.67 9.33
N ARG A 213 -20.61 5.10 10.25
CA ARG A 213 -19.62 5.85 11.03
C ARG A 213 -18.32 5.98 10.26
N SER A 214 -17.57 7.03 10.56
CA SER A 214 -16.19 7.11 10.09
C SER A 214 -15.33 6.05 10.78
N ILE A 215 -14.57 5.29 10.01
CA ILE A 215 -13.60 4.33 10.53
C ILE A 215 -12.34 5.09 10.90
N ARG A 216 -11.84 4.82 12.09
CA ARG A 216 -10.52 5.29 12.57
C ARG A 216 -9.63 4.08 12.74
N LYS A 217 -8.41 4.16 12.25
CA LYS A 217 -7.41 3.10 12.43
C LYS A 217 -6.01 3.68 12.37
N THR A 218 -5.09 3.02 13.04
CA THR A 218 -3.66 3.20 12.83
C THR A 218 -3.16 2.05 11.97
N ARG A 219 -2.56 2.37 10.84
CA ARG A 219 -1.97 1.41 9.91
C ARG A 219 -0.47 1.39 10.06
N TYR A 220 0.08 0.20 10.25
CA TYR A 220 1.51 -0.06 10.18
C TYR A 220 1.81 -0.68 8.82
N CYS A 221 2.63 0.03 8.03
CA CYS A 221 3.02 -0.36 6.68
C CYS A 221 4.47 -0.86 6.72
N LEU A 222 4.70 -2.09 6.31
CA LEU A 222 6.06 -2.63 6.28
C LEU A 222 6.29 -3.55 5.09
N THR A 223 7.54 -3.61 4.64
CA THR A 223 7.98 -4.57 3.65
C THR A 223 8.92 -5.55 4.33
N GLU A 224 8.54 -6.84 4.36
CA GLU A 224 9.33 -7.93 4.90
C GLU A 224 9.17 -9.16 4.00
N ASN A 225 10.20 -9.98 3.86
CA ASN A 225 10.16 -11.17 3.01
C ASN A 225 9.65 -10.90 1.59
N HIS A 226 10.03 -9.75 1.01
CA HIS A 226 9.65 -9.31 -0.34
C HIS A 226 8.15 -9.04 -0.52
N ARG A 227 7.42 -8.82 0.56
CA ARG A 227 6.00 -8.55 0.60
C ARG A 227 5.72 -7.25 1.32
N TYR A 228 4.70 -6.56 0.85
CA TYR A 228 4.16 -5.40 1.53
C TYR A 228 2.97 -5.80 2.37
N TYR A 229 3.01 -5.43 3.65
CA TYR A 229 1.97 -5.73 4.63
C TYR A 229 1.38 -4.45 5.16
N GLU A 230 0.07 -4.44 5.31
CA GLU A 230 -0.68 -3.41 5.98
C GLU A 230 -1.34 -3.99 7.23
N ILE A 231 -0.93 -3.54 8.41
CA ILE A 231 -1.46 -3.99 9.68
C ILE A 231 -2.32 -2.89 10.27
N ASP A 232 -3.62 -3.11 10.32
CA ASP A 232 -4.62 -2.15 10.76
C ASP A 232 -5.04 -2.43 12.20
N ILE A 233 -4.85 -1.44 13.06
CA ILE A 233 -5.25 -1.43 14.46
C ILE A 233 -6.41 -0.45 14.63
N TYR A 234 -7.51 -0.95 15.17
CA TYR A 234 -8.74 -0.21 15.37
C TYR A 234 -8.93 0.13 16.85
N PRO A 235 -9.32 1.36 17.21
CA PRO A 235 -9.51 1.74 18.62
C PRO A 235 -10.66 1.01 19.31
N GLU A 236 -11.55 0.37 18.53
CA GLU A 236 -12.66 -0.42 19.05
C GLU A 236 -12.26 -1.84 19.48
N TRP A 237 -11.06 -2.29 19.13
CA TRP A 237 -10.53 -3.61 19.49
C TRP A 237 -9.29 -3.50 20.37
N GLU A 238 -9.26 -4.31 21.43
CA GLU A 238 -8.15 -4.35 22.39
C GLU A 238 -7.23 -5.56 22.20
N ARG A 239 -7.74 -6.64 21.55
CA ARG A 239 -7.04 -7.93 21.49
C ARG A 239 -6.73 -8.40 20.07
N GLN A 240 -7.19 -7.68 19.06
CA GLN A 240 -7.07 -8.09 17.66
C GLN A 240 -6.82 -6.91 16.72
N GLY A 241 -6.36 -7.23 15.51
CA GLY A 241 -6.20 -6.32 14.38
C GLY A 241 -6.44 -7.05 13.07
N ILE A 242 -6.27 -6.35 11.96
CA ILE A 242 -6.37 -6.92 10.61
C ILE A 242 -5.01 -6.75 9.93
N LEU A 243 -4.52 -7.83 9.32
CA LEU A 243 -3.40 -7.78 8.38
C LEU A 243 -3.97 -7.94 6.97
N GLU A 244 -3.59 -7.02 6.08
CA GLU A 244 -3.90 -7.03 4.65
C GLU A 244 -2.60 -7.24 3.85
N ILE A 245 -2.67 -8.06 2.79
CA ILE A 245 -1.57 -8.32 1.87
C ILE A 245 -2.10 -8.57 0.46
N ASP A 246 -1.47 -7.93 -0.53
CA ASP A 246 -1.73 -8.23 -1.94
C ASP A 246 -0.97 -9.50 -2.35
N VAL A 247 -1.64 -10.41 -3.04
CA VAL A 247 -1.07 -11.68 -3.50
C VAL A 247 -1.25 -11.85 -5.01
N GLY A 248 -0.29 -12.51 -5.65
CA GLY A 248 -0.36 -12.80 -7.08
C GLY A 248 -1.29 -13.98 -7.41
N ASP A 249 -1.53 -14.88 -6.46
CA ASP A 249 -2.41 -16.05 -6.55
C ASP A 249 -3.09 -16.25 -5.18
N GLU A 250 -4.40 -16.48 -5.17
CA GLU A 250 -5.17 -16.73 -3.94
C GLU A 250 -4.67 -17.94 -3.12
N LYS A 251 -4.02 -18.89 -3.78
CA LYS A 251 -3.46 -20.10 -3.16
C LYS A 251 -2.02 -19.94 -2.71
N GLU A 252 -1.44 -18.76 -2.90
CA GLU A 252 -0.06 -18.52 -2.54
C GLU A 252 0.16 -18.69 -1.03
N GLU A 253 1.27 -19.38 -0.67
CA GLU A 253 1.68 -19.49 0.73
C GLU A 253 2.25 -18.16 1.19
N ILE A 254 1.67 -17.62 2.27
CA ILE A 254 2.07 -16.34 2.83
C ILE A 254 3.00 -16.57 4.03
N VAL A 255 4.19 -16.01 3.95
CA VAL A 255 5.10 -15.91 5.10
C VAL A 255 4.76 -14.62 5.82
N LEU A 256 4.27 -14.73 7.04
CA LEU A 256 3.87 -13.57 7.84
C LEU A 256 5.08 -12.87 8.46
N PRO A 257 4.96 -11.56 8.77
CA PRO A 257 5.98 -10.82 9.49
C PRO A 257 6.27 -11.44 10.87
N GLU A 258 7.51 -11.30 11.31
CA GLU A 258 7.92 -11.86 12.60
C GLU A 258 7.10 -11.28 13.76
N GLY A 259 6.58 -12.17 14.63
CA GLY A 259 5.78 -11.80 15.78
C GLY A 259 4.28 -11.62 15.52
N ILE A 260 3.82 -11.73 14.28
CA ILE A 260 2.40 -11.69 13.94
C ILE A 260 1.77 -13.07 14.14
N GLN A 261 0.69 -13.12 14.90
CA GLN A 261 -0.09 -14.34 15.16
C GLN A 261 -1.47 -14.24 14.53
N VAL A 262 -1.74 -15.10 13.56
CA VAL A 262 -3.06 -15.19 12.92
C VAL A 262 -4.06 -15.89 13.85
N ILE A 263 -5.24 -15.31 13.96
CA ILE A 263 -6.41 -15.94 14.56
C ILE A 263 -7.09 -16.78 13.46
N ARG A 264 -7.47 -16.14 12.35
CA ARG A 264 -8.06 -16.79 11.17
C ARG A 264 -7.96 -15.91 9.92
N GLU A 265 -8.12 -16.50 8.77
CA GLU A 265 -8.32 -15.76 7.53
C GLU A 265 -9.76 -15.24 7.42
N VAL A 266 -9.91 -13.99 6.96
CA VAL A 266 -11.20 -13.29 6.84
C VAL A 266 -11.41 -12.68 5.45
N THR A 267 -10.65 -13.13 4.46
CA THR A 267 -10.71 -12.63 3.07
C THR A 267 -12.14 -12.62 2.52
N GLU A 268 -12.86 -13.75 2.67
CA GLU A 268 -14.23 -13.91 2.18
C GLU A 268 -15.30 -13.45 3.18
N ASP A 269 -14.91 -13.13 4.40
CA ASP A 269 -15.85 -12.71 5.43
C ASP A 269 -16.30 -11.25 5.21
N LYS A 270 -17.54 -11.10 4.77
CA LYS A 270 -18.11 -9.78 4.46
C LYS A 270 -18.12 -8.83 5.65
N ALA A 271 -18.14 -9.35 6.90
CA ALA A 271 -18.16 -8.54 8.10
C ALA A 271 -16.85 -7.73 8.27
N TYR A 272 -15.72 -8.24 7.76
CA TYR A 272 -14.39 -7.62 7.84
C TYR A 272 -14.03 -6.76 6.62
N LYS A 273 -14.96 -6.58 5.68
CA LYS A 273 -14.76 -5.58 4.61
C LYS A 273 -14.90 -4.16 5.18
N ASN A 274 -14.00 -3.26 4.82
CA ASN A 274 -13.97 -1.90 5.36
C ASN A 274 -15.34 -1.18 5.33
N HIS A 275 -16.15 -1.41 4.28
CA HIS A 275 -17.48 -0.80 4.21
C HIS A 275 -18.45 -1.38 5.24
N SER A 276 -18.31 -2.64 5.62
CA SER A 276 -19.12 -3.30 6.65
C SER A 276 -18.72 -2.87 8.05
N LEU A 277 -17.40 -2.71 8.30
CA LEU A 277 -16.88 -2.15 9.55
C LEU A 277 -17.42 -0.75 9.84
N ALA A 278 -17.77 0.02 8.80
CA ALA A 278 -18.41 1.33 8.95
C ALA A 278 -19.87 1.24 9.44
N TYR A 279 -20.55 0.11 9.29
CA TYR A 279 -21.86 -0.13 9.88
C TYR A 279 -21.74 -0.64 11.32
N ALA A 280 -20.99 -1.72 11.49
CA ALA A 280 -20.80 -2.34 12.78
C ALA A 280 -19.45 -3.04 12.81
N MET A 281 -18.70 -2.86 13.88
CA MET A 281 -17.50 -3.67 14.13
C MET A 281 -17.93 -5.03 14.66
N PRO A 282 -17.38 -6.14 14.15
CA PRO A 282 -17.53 -7.45 14.74
C PRO A 282 -17.05 -7.46 16.20
N GLU A 283 -17.62 -8.35 17.00
CA GLU A 283 -17.08 -8.64 18.33
C GLU A 283 -15.66 -9.22 18.20
N GLU A 284 -14.85 -9.08 19.23
CA GLU A 284 -13.52 -9.67 19.27
C GLU A 284 -13.57 -11.18 19.43
N ASP A 285 -12.76 -11.91 18.63
CA ASP A 285 -12.59 -13.37 18.70
C ASP A 285 -11.75 -13.80 19.92
#